data_42dd6f3e46a3abed7e76f722b34be59b
#
_entry.id   42dd6f3e46a3abed7e76f722b34be59b
#
_cell.length_a   1.000
_cell.length_b   1.000
_cell.length_c   1.000
_cell.angle_alpha   90.00
_cell.angle_beta   90.00
_cell.angle_gamma   90.00
#
_symmetry.space_group_name_H-M   'P 1'
#
loop_
_entity.id
_entity.type
_entity.pdbx_description
1 polymer ?
#
loop_
_entity_poly.entity_id
_entity_poly.type
_entity_poly.pdbx_seq_one_letter_code
_entity_poly.pdbx_strand_id
1 'polypeptide(L)'
;MLKILQARLQQYMNHELPGVQVGFRKDRGTRDKIANTYWIIKKAREFQKNIYFCFIDYDKAFDCVDHNKLWKILKEMGIPDHLTCLLGNMYVGQEGTVIIGHGTDCFQIGRRVHQGCILSPCLFNLYAECINAGLDEAQAGIKIARRNLNNLRYADDTTLLAESEERTS
;
A
#
# COMPACT_ATOMS: atom_id res chain seq x y z
N MET A 1 17.81 -15.10 -5.77
CA MET A 1 17.69 -14.63 -4.37
C MET A 1 16.43 -13.77 -4.17
N LEU A 2 16.24 -12.65 -4.88
CA LEU A 2 15.08 -11.74 -4.71
C LEU A 2 13.71 -12.42 -4.81
N LYS A 3 13.51 -13.34 -5.76
CA LYS A 3 12.26 -14.10 -5.90
C LYS A 3 11.93 -14.96 -4.68
N ILE A 4 12.94 -15.49 -3.99
CA ILE A 4 12.75 -16.28 -2.77
C ILE A 4 12.29 -15.37 -1.62
N LEU A 5 12.92 -14.20 -1.49
CA LEU A 5 12.52 -13.20 -0.50
C LEU A 5 11.11 -12.68 -0.77
N GLN A 6 10.78 -12.41 -2.04
CA GLN A 6 9.44 -12.01 -2.44
C GLN A 6 8.41 -13.08 -2.06
N ALA A 7 8.67 -14.35 -2.36
CA ALA A 7 7.74 -15.44 -2.03
C ALA A 7 7.49 -15.56 -0.52
N ARG A 8 8.53 -15.35 0.29
CA ARG A 8 8.41 -15.33 1.76
C ARG A 8 7.60 -14.12 2.24
N LEU A 9 7.90 -12.91 1.76
CA LEU A 9 7.14 -11.71 2.11
C LEU A 9 5.68 -11.82 1.67
N GLN A 10 5.41 -12.45 0.52
CA GLN A 10 4.07 -12.65 0.01
C GLN A 10 3.18 -13.46 0.96
N GLN A 11 3.74 -14.38 1.72
CA GLN A 11 3.00 -15.14 2.73
C GLN A 11 2.51 -14.23 3.86
N TYR A 12 3.38 -13.33 4.35
CA TYR A 12 3.00 -12.33 5.36
C TYR A 12 2.00 -11.32 4.80
N MET A 13 2.21 -10.82 3.59
CA MET A 13 1.25 -9.93 2.92
C MET A 13 -0.16 -10.53 2.85
N ASN A 14 -0.27 -11.81 2.52
CA ASN A 14 -1.57 -12.46 2.40
C ASN A 14 -2.29 -12.58 3.74
N HIS A 15 -1.53 -12.64 4.83
CA HIS A 15 -2.06 -12.72 6.19
C HIS A 15 -2.41 -11.34 6.76
N GLU A 16 -1.51 -10.37 6.63
CA GLU A 16 -1.61 -9.07 7.29
C GLU A 16 -2.43 -8.03 6.50
N LEU A 17 -2.45 -8.14 5.16
CA LEU A 17 -3.16 -7.14 4.37
C LEU A 17 -4.67 -7.37 4.34
N PRO A 18 -5.48 -6.36 4.67
CA PRO A 18 -6.93 -6.44 4.59
C PRO A 18 -7.41 -6.62 3.15
N GLY A 19 -8.64 -7.10 3.01
CA GLY A 19 -9.27 -7.32 1.71
C GLY A 19 -9.50 -6.06 0.87
N VAL A 20 -9.44 -4.89 1.50
CA VAL A 20 -9.61 -3.57 0.85
C VAL A 20 -8.40 -3.17 0.00
N GLN A 21 -7.19 -3.65 0.34
CA GLN A 21 -5.99 -3.45 -0.48
C GLN A 21 -5.92 -4.50 -1.57
N VAL A 22 -6.07 -4.09 -2.81
CA VAL A 22 -6.03 -4.99 -3.98
C VAL A 22 -4.80 -4.79 -4.87
N GLY A 23 -4.05 -3.69 -4.69
CA GLY A 23 -2.85 -3.40 -5.46
C GLY A 23 -1.71 -4.38 -5.18
N PHE A 24 -0.98 -4.77 -6.22
CA PHE A 24 0.19 -5.68 -6.16
C PHE A 24 -0.06 -7.05 -5.48
N ARG A 25 -1.31 -7.48 -5.36
CA ARG A 25 -1.67 -8.82 -4.86
C ARG A 25 -1.87 -9.78 -6.02
N LYS A 26 -1.46 -11.03 -5.79
CA LYS A 26 -1.70 -12.12 -6.75
C LYS A 26 -3.21 -12.29 -6.95
N ASP A 27 -3.63 -12.48 -8.21
CA ASP A 27 -5.02 -12.70 -8.62
C ASP A 27 -5.97 -11.51 -8.29
N ARG A 28 -5.40 -10.32 -8.04
CA ARG A 28 -6.14 -9.07 -7.82
C ARG A 28 -5.66 -8.00 -8.80
N GLY A 29 -6.56 -7.18 -9.27
CA GLY A 29 -6.23 -6.13 -10.25
C GLY A 29 -7.18 -4.95 -10.24
N THR A 30 -6.96 -4.00 -11.15
CA THR A 30 -7.81 -2.82 -11.32
C THR A 30 -9.27 -3.18 -11.59
N ARG A 31 -9.53 -4.31 -12.25
CA ARG A 31 -10.90 -4.82 -12.47
C ARG A 31 -11.63 -5.09 -11.16
N ASP A 32 -10.93 -5.63 -10.14
CA ASP A 32 -11.54 -5.88 -8.83
C ASP A 32 -11.90 -4.57 -8.13
N LYS A 33 -11.02 -3.55 -8.20
CA LYS A 33 -11.31 -2.22 -7.65
C LYS A 33 -12.53 -1.59 -8.34
N ILE A 34 -12.58 -1.65 -9.67
CA ILE A 34 -13.71 -1.13 -10.46
C ILE A 34 -15.00 -1.88 -10.10
N ALA A 35 -14.96 -3.21 -10.05
CA ALA A 35 -16.11 -4.03 -9.69
C ALA A 35 -16.62 -3.73 -8.27
N ASN A 36 -15.71 -3.58 -7.30
CA ASN A 36 -16.05 -3.21 -5.92
C ASN A 36 -16.70 -1.81 -5.86
N THR A 37 -16.11 -0.82 -6.56
CA THR A 37 -16.66 0.54 -6.61
C THR A 37 -18.07 0.53 -7.24
N TYR A 38 -18.24 -0.17 -8.36
CA TYR A 38 -19.53 -0.30 -9.02
C TYR A 38 -20.56 -0.98 -8.11
N TRP A 39 -20.17 -2.05 -7.42
CA TRP A 39 -21.04 -2.75 -6.47
C TRP A 39 -21.48 -1.83 -5.32
N ILE A 40 -20.57 -1.02 -4.77
CA ILE A 40 -20.86 -0.06 -3.70
C ILE A 40 -21.88 0.98 -4.18
N ILE A 41 -21.65 1.57 -5.37
CA ILE A 41 -22.58 2.55 -5.96
C ILE A 41 -23.95 1.94 -6.18
N LYS A 42 -24.00 0.73 -6.73
CA LYS A 42 -25.27 0.00 -6.96
C LYS A 42 -26.00 -0.23 -5.64
N LYS A 43 -25.28 -0.69 -4.61
CA LYS A 43 -25.88 -0.94 -3.29
C LYS A 43 -26.31 0.35 -2.59
N ALA A 44 -25.55 1.42 -2.65
CA ALA A 44 -25.94 2.71 -2.10
C ALA A 44 -27.27 3.20 -2.74
N ARG A 45 -27.43 3.02 -4.05
CA ARG A 45 -28.69 3.35 -4.76
C ARG A 45 -29.86 2.46 -4.33
N GLU A 46 -29.63 1.14 -4.19
CA GLU A 46 -30.68 0.21 -3.71
C GLU A 46 -31.17 0.57 -2.30
N PHE A 47 -30.27 1.06 -1.43
CA PHE A 47 -30.61 1.48 -0.07
C PHE A 47 -30.95 2.98 0.05
N GLN A 48 -31.05 3.70 -1.08
CA GLN A 48 -31.31 5.14 -1.14
C GLN A 48 -30.36 5.97 -0.24
N LYS A 49 -29.07 5.59 -0.20
CA LYS A 49 -28.07 6.27 0.57
C LYS A 49 -27.22 7.17 -0.33
N ASN A 50 -26.93 8.38 0.16
CA ASN A 50 -25.92 9.22 -0.45
C ASN A 50 -24.55 8.62 -0.20
N ILE A 51 -23.69 8.73 -1.20
CA ILE A 51 -22.29 8.30 -1.11
C ILE A 51 -21.38 9.36 -1.68
N TYR A 52 -20.36 9.69 -0.92
CA TYR A 52 -19.30 10.61 -1.29
C TYR A 52 -17.99 9.84 -1.42
N PHE A 53 -17.24 10.15 -2.45
CA PHE A 53 -15.92 9.58 -2.70
C PHE A 53 -14.86 10.68 -2.62
N CYS A 54 -13.82 10.47 -1.83
CA CYS A 54 -12.62 11.29 -1.83
C CYS A 54 -11.46 10.42 -2.37
N PHE A 55 -10.83 10.87 -3.44
CA PHE A 55 -9.71 10.17 -4.05
C PHE A 55 -8.42 10.83 -3.59
N ILE A 56 -7.53 10.02 -3.01
CA ILE A 56 -6.22 10.43 -2.51
C ILE A 56 -5.17 9.74 -3.38
N ASP A 57 -4.34 10.53 -4.03
CA ASP A 57 -3.17 10.09 -4.78
C ASP A 57 -1.91 10.57 -4.03
N TYR A 58 -1.03 9.65 -3.67
CA TYR A 58 0.19 9.98 -2.94
C TYR A 58 1.31 10.36 -3.91
N ASP A 59 1.73 11.61 -3.89
CA ASP A 59 2.88 12.04 -4.70
C ASP A 59 4.14 11.28 -4.27
N LYS A 60 4.79 10.66 -5.26
CA LYS A 60 6.05 9.92 -5.06
C LYS A 60 6.02 8.90 -3.94
N ALA A 61 4.91 8.16 -3.80
CA ALA A 61 4.65 7.24 -2.71
C ALA A 61 5.82 6.29 -2.40
N PHE A 62 6.44 5.71 -3.42
CA PHE A 62 7.60 4.82 -3.28
C PHE A 62 8.88 5.54 -2.81
N ASP A 63 9.04 6.82 -3.17
CA ASP A 63 10.20 7.64 -2.78
C ASP A 63 10.09 8.14 -1.34
N CYS A 64 8.88 8.21 -0.79
CA CYS A 64 8.62 8.67 0.58
C CYS A 64 8.76 7.59 1.64
N VAL A 65 9.05 6.34 1.28
CA VAL A 65 9.21 5.24 2.24
C VAL A 65 10.46 5.44 3.07
N ASP A 66 10.28 5.65 4.37
CA ASP A 66 11.38 5.72 5.34
C ASP A 66 11.80 4.31 5.75
N HIS A 67 13.06 3.97 5.52
CA HIS A 67 13.61 2.64 5.79
C HIS A 67 13.53 2.28 7.28
N ASN A 68 13.84 3.22 8.20
CA ASN A 68 13.82 2.93 9.63
C ASN A 68 12.42 2.61 10.11
N LYS A 69 11.42 3.38 9.64
CA LYS A 69 10.01 3.09 9.91
C LYS A 69 9.59 1.76 9.28
N LEU A 70 10.00 1.50 8.03
CA LEU A 70 9.67 0.25 7.35
C LEU A 70 10.17 -0.97 8.14
N TRP A 71 11.43 -0.97 8.58
CA TRP A 71 11.98 -2.11 9.34
C TRP A 71 11.27 -2.30 10.69
N LYS A 72 10.88 -1.22 11.34
CA LYS A 72 10.08 -1.28 12.57
C LYS A 72 8.71 -1.90 12.30
N ILE A 73 8.01 -1.44 11.28
CA ILE A 73 6.70 -1.96 10.86
C ILE A 73 6.77 -3.46 10.55
N LEU A 74 7.78 -3.91 9.79
CA LEU A 74 7.93 -5.31 9.45
C LEU A 74 8.11 -6.18 10.70
N LYS A 75 8.84 -5.70 11.71
CA LYS A 75 8.98 -6.40 13.00
C LYS A 75 7.67 -6.44 13.79
N GLU A 76 6.95 -5.32 13.85
CA GLU A 76 5.64 -5.24 14.51
C GLU A 76 4.60 -6.17 13.87
N MET A 77 4.69 -6.39 12.57
CA MET A 77 3.89 -7.37 11.82
C MET A 77 4.36 -8.82 11.99
N GLY A 78 5.32 -9.09 12.87
CA GLY A 78 5.81 -10.45 13.14
C GLY A 78 6.69 -11.06 12.04
N ILE A 79 7.22 -10.23 11.13
CA ILE A 79 8.20 -10.72 10.14
C ILE A 79 9.50 -11.03 10.87
N PRO A 80 10.07 -12.24 10.69
CA PRO A 80 11.26 -12.68 11.43
C PRO A 80 12.45 -11.74 11.28
N ASP A 81 13.16 -11.51 12.40
CA ASP A 81 14.31 -10.59 12.44
C ASP A 81 15.38 -10.90 11.41
N HIS A 82 15.65 -12.17 11.14
CA HIS A 82 16.65 -12.56 10.13
C HIS A 82 16.23 -12.11 8.72
N LEU A 83 14.93 -12.11 8.40
CA LEU A 83 14.42 -11.65 7.11
C LEU A 83 14.46 -10.13 7.02
N THR A 84 14.03 -9.45 8.09
CA THR A 84 14.09 -7.98 8.17
C THR A 84 15.53 -7.46 8.11
N CYS A 85 16.47 -8.12 8.79
CA CYS A 85 17.89 -7.78 8.75
C CYS A 85 18.47 -7.98 7.33
N LEU A 86 18.13 -9.09 6.68
CA LEU A 86 18.56 -9.36 5.31
C LEU A 86 18.06 -8.31 4.32
N LEU A 87 16.79 -7.92 4.45
CA LEU A 87 16.20 -6.84 3.65
C LEU A 87 16.90 -5.52 3.94
N GLY A 88 17.10 -5.17 5.22
CA GLY A 88 17.81 -3.95 5.62
C GLY A 88 19.20 -3.86 5.01
N ASN A 89 19.99 -4.94 5.09
CA ASN A 89 21.33 -5.00 4.49
C ASN A 89 21.32 -4.82 2.97
N MET A 90 20.24 -5.19 2.29
CA MET A 90 20.13 -4.95 0.85
C MET A 90 19.88 -3.48 0.49
N TYR A 91 19.36 -2.69 1.43
CA TYR A 91 19.08 -1.26 1.24
C TYR A 91 20.16 -0.36 1.82
N VAL A 92 21.07 -0.89 2.64
CA VAL A 92 22.21 -0.14 3.18
C VAL A 92 23.25 0.10 2.10
N GLY A 93 23.70 1.34 1.97
CA GLY A 93 24.78 1.73 1.05
C GLY A 93 24.47 1.55 -0.43
N GLN A 94 23.19 1.55 -0.80
CA GLN A 94 22.83 1.53 -2.23
C GLN A 94 23.27 2.82 -2.90
N GLU A 95 23.97 2.68 -4.01
CA GLU A 95 24.39 3.77 -4.88
C GLU A 95 23.68 3.68 -6.23
N GLY A 96 23.18 4.81 -6.71
CA GLY A 96 22.70 4.96 -8.07
C GLY A 96 23.83 5.48 -8.95
N THR A 97 23.95 4.93 -10.14
CA THR A 97 24.93 5.39 -11.12
C THR A 97 24.22 5.91 -12.34
N VAL A 98 24.50 7.15 -12.72
CA VAL A 98 24.01 7.75 -13.95
C VAL A 98 25.17 7.86 -14.93
N ILE A 99 24.99 7.29 -16.12
CA ILE A 99 25.96 7.37 -17.22
C ILE A 99 25.46 8.43 -18.20
N ILE A 100 26.16 9.56 -18.27
CA ILE A 100 25.86 10.64 -19.22
C ILE A 100 27.05 10.82 -20.16
N GLY A 101 26.93 10.34 -21.39
CA GLY A 101 28.00 10.37 -22.37
C GLY A 101 29.23 9.60 -21.91
N HIS A 102 30.36 10.28 -21.66
CA HIS A 102 31.60 9.68 -21.16
C HIS A 102 31.80 9.85 -19.65
N GLY A 103 30.83 10.43 -18.92
CA GLY A 103 30.90 10.62 -17.47
C GLY A 103 30.01 9.63 -16.72
N THR A 104 30.46 9.27 -15.53
CA THR A 104 29.71 8.41 -14.60
C THR A 104 29.60 9.13 -13.27
N ASP A 105 28.38 9.54 -12.91
CA ASP A 105 28.09 10.13 -11.61
C ASP A 105 27.42 9.13 -10.70
N CYS A 106 27.96 8.96 -9.48
CA CYS A 106 27.40 8.12 -8.44
C CYS A 106 26.73 8.98 -7.37
N PHE A 107 25.55 8.57 -6.92
CA PHE A 107 24.84 9.21 -5.82
C PHE A 107 24.28 8.17 -4.86
N GLN A 108 24.25 8.51 -3.57
CA GLN A 108 23.71 7.62 -2.55
C GLN A 108 22.19 7.65 -2.52
N ILE A 109 21.58 6.46 -2.45
CA ILE A 109 20.15 6.26 -2.33
C ILE A 109 19.80 6.12 -0.84
N GLY A 110 19.45 7.22 -0.17
CA GLY A 110 19.24 7.26 1.28
C GLY A 110 17.83 6.88 1.77
N ARG A 111 16.82 7.01 0.92
CA ARG A 111 15.41 6.72 1.24
C ARG A 111 14.74 6.23 -0.02
N ARG A 112 13.72 5.44 0.06
CA ARG A 112 12.83 4.92 -0.98
C ARG A 112 12.90 3.42 -1.18
N VAL A 113 11.77 2.83 -1.62
CA VAL A 113 11.78 1.49 -2.22
C VAL A 113 11.93 1.63 -3.72
N HIS A 114 12.84 0.85 -4.28
CA HIS A 114 13.32 1.06 -5.65
C HIS A 114 12.24 0.71 -6.67
N GLN A 115 11.79 1.67 -7.50
CA GLN A 115 10.88 1.40 -8.62
C GLN A 115 11.53 0.38 -9.56
N GLY A 116 10.75 -0.66 -9.93
CA GLY A 116 11.23 -1.77 -10.75
C GLY A 116 11.85 -2.92 -9.97
N CYS A 117 12.15 -2.78 -8.66
CA CYS A 117 12.56 -3.90 -7.85
C CYS A 117 11.34 -4.80 -7.52
N ILE A 118 11.51 -6.10 -7.65
CA ILE A 118 10.46 -7.10 -7.41
C ILE A 118 9.93 -7.09 -5.95
N LEU A 119 10.72 -6.59 -5.00
CA LEU A 119 10.34 -6.50 -3.58
C LEU A 119 9.57 -5.23 -3.24
N SER A 120 9.78 -4.14 -4.00
CA SER A 120 9.23 -2.82 -3.68
C SER A 120 7.70 -2.80 -3.55
N PRO A 121 6.92 -3.46 -4.41
CA PRO A 121 5.47 -3.53 -4.24
C PRO A 121 5.03 -4.18 -2.92
N CYS A 122 5.72 -5.25 -2.51
CA CYS A 122 5.46 -5.93 -1.24
C CYS A 122 5.77 -5.02 -0.05
N LEU A 123 6.95 -4.42 -0.03
CA LEU A 123 7.41 -3.55 1.04
C LEU A 123 6.55 -2.30 1.16
N PHE A 124 6.17 -1.73 0.02
CA PHE A 124 5.28 -0.58 -0.01
C PHE A 124 3.90 -0.91 0.57
N ASN A 125 3.28 -2.03 0.15
CA ASN A 125 1.98 -2.42 0.68
C ASN A 125 2.00 -2.63 2.20
N LEU A 126 3.03 -3.28 2.75
CA LEU A 126 3.18 -3.47 4.19
C LEU A 126 3.39 -2.13 4.93
N TYR A 127 4.17 -1.22 4.34
CA TYR A 127 4.38 0.13 4.87
C TYR A 127 3.08 0.96 4.85
N ALA A 128 2.38 0.97 3.72
CA ALA A 128 1.14 1.70 3.53
C ALA A 128 0.03 1.20 4.47
N GLU A 129 0.01 -0.10 4.79
CA GLU A 129 -0.95 -0.67 5.73
C GLU A 129 -0.85 -0.03 7.11
N CYS A 130 0.35 0.10 7.63
CA CYS A 130 0.56 0.74 8.94
C CYS A 130 0.15 2.21 8.93
N ILE A 131 0.43 2.95 7.83
CA ILE A 131 0.03 4.36 7.71
C ILE A 131 -1.49 4.48 7.67
N ASN A 132 -2.16 3.55 7.00
CA ASN A 132 -3.60 3.58 6.80
C ASN A 132 -4.42 2.86 7.89
N ALA A 133 -3.78 2.26 8.90
CA ALA A 133 -4.46 1.53 9.97
C ALA A 133 -5.54 2.37 10.67
N GLY A 134 -5.26 3.66 10.91
CA GLY A 134 -6.23 4.59 11.49
C GLY A 134 -7.47 4.84 10.62
N LEU A 135 -7.39 4.64 9.31
CA LEU A 135 -8.54 4.77 8.41
C LEU A 135 -9.51 3.59 8.56
N ASP A 136 -9.01 2.41 8.90
CA ASP A 136 -9.84 1.21 9.07
C ASP A 136 -10.58 1.25 10.40
N GLU A 137 -10.01 1.88 11.43
CA GLU A 137 -10.61 2.09 12.75
C GLU A 137 -11.61 3.25 12.76
N ALA A 138 -11.57 4.15 11.77
CA ALA A 138 -12.47 5.28 11.69
C ALA A 138 -13.92 4.80 11.58
N GLN A 139 -14.79 5.36 12.43
CA GLN A 139 -16.24 5.10 12.35
C GLN A 139 -16.90 5.77 11.13
N ALA A 140 -16.14 6.58 10.39
CA ALA A 140 -16.54 7.12 9.11
C ALA A 140 -16.74 5.99 8.08
N GLY A 141 -17.55 6.24 7.05
CA GLY A 141 -17.81 5.25 6.01
C GLY A 141 -19.29 5.14 5.70
N ILE A 142 -19.63 4.26 4.78
CA ILE A 142 -21.01 3.95 4.42
C ILE A 142 -21.39 2.57 4.96
N LYS A 143 -22.51 2.50 5.69
CA LYS A 143 -23.04 1.22 6.17
C LYS A 143 -23.97 0.60 5.14
N ILE A 144 -23.52 -0.49 4.50
CA ILE A 144 -24.31 -1.25 3.53
C ILE A 144 -24.38 -2.70 4.01
N ALA A 145 -25.59 -3.25 4.13
CA ALA A 145 -25.84 -4.64 4.52
C ALA A 145 -25.03 -5.09 5.75
N ARG A 146 -25.02 -4.29 6.82
CA ARG A 146 -24.29 -4.51 8.10
C ARG A 146 -22.76 -4.44 8.00
N ARG A 147 -22.21 -4.05 6.86
CA ARG A 147 -20.76 -3.81 6.70
C ARG A 147 -20.52 -2.31 6.64
N ASN A 148 -19.51 -1.85 7.36
CA ASN A 148 -18.99 -0.51 7.22
C ASN A 148 -17.91 -0.51 6.14
N LEU A 149 -18.09 0.31 5.12
CA LEU A 149 -17.14 0.48 4.02
C LEU A 149 -16.63 1.91 4.10
N ASN A 150 -15.40 2.09 4.50
CA ASN A 150 -14.78 3.41 4.72
C ASN A 150 -13.70 3.74 3.70
N ASN A 151 -13.02 2.73 3.13
CA ASN A 151 -11.98 2.96 2.13
C ASN A 151 -11.86 1.80 1.13
N LEU A 152 -11.23 2.10 -0.01
CA LEU A 152 -10.76 1.15 -1.03
C LEU A 152 -9.35 1.55 -1.42
N ARG A 153 -8.42 0.59 -1.44
CA ARG A 153 -7.00 0.85 -1.73
C ARG A 153 -6.53 0.07 -2.95
N TYR A 154 -5.70 0.72 -3.76
CA TYR A 154 -4.99 0.09 -4.86
C TYR A 154 -3.58 0.65 -4.93
N ALA A 155 -2.62 -0.07 -4.38
CA ALA A 155 -1.25 0.40 -4.20
C ALA A 155 -1.21 1.74 -3.43
N ASP A 156 -0.81 2.81 -4.10
CA ASP A 156 -0.75 4.19 -3.62
C ASP A 156 -2.09 4.93 -3.72
N ASP A 157 -3.00 4.51 -4.58
CA ASP A 157 -4.33 5.12 -4.68
C ASP A 157 -5.24 4.72 -3.52
N THR A 158 -5.68 5.67 -2.73
CA THR A 158 -6.69 5.47 -1.67
C THR A 158 -7.98 6.20 -2.01
N THR A 159 -9.11 5.54 -1.86
CA THR A 159 -10.42 6.12 -2.03
C THR A 159 -11.16 6.04 -0.71
N LEU A 160 -11.49 7.17 -0.12
CA LEU A 160 -12.33 7.24 1.08
C LEU A 160 -13.80 7.30 0.71
N LEU A 161 -14.66 6.76 1.57
CA LEU A 161 -16.10 6.64 1.40
C LEU A 161 -16.78 7.24 2.61
N ALA A 162 -17.84 8.05 2.39
CA ALA A 162 -18.65 8.61 3.47
C ALA A 162 -20.11 8.77 3.07
N GLU A 163 -21.00 8.85 4.07
CA GLU A 163 -22.43 9.16 3.89
C GLU A 163 -22.70 10.67 3.84
N SER A 164 -21.76 11.51 4.28
CA SER A 164 -21.84 12.97 4.25
C SER A 164 -20.48 13.58 3.89
N GLU A 165 -20.52 14.79 3.35
CA GLU A 165 -19.34 15.54 2.91
C GLU A 165 -18.39 15.91 4.06
N GLU A 166 -18.94 16.19 5.25
CA GLU A 166 -18.20 16.56 6.47
C GLU A 166 -17.31 15.42 7.03
N ARG A 167 -17.57 14.16 6.62
CA ARG A 167 -16.83 12.99 7.11
C ARG A 167 -15.69 12.56 6.20
N THR A 168 -15.45 13.28 5.11
CA THR A 168 -14.34 13.06 4.18
C THR A 168 -13.22 14.09 4.30
N SER A 169 -13.35 15.04 5.22
CA SER A 169 -12.37 16.11 5.48
C SER A 169 -11.33 15.69 6.51
#